data_a0db6f140eb17819693dd5645ee8f99a
#
_entry.id   a0db6f140eb17819693dd5645ee8f99a
#
_cell.length_a   1.000
_cell.length_b   1.000
_cell.length_c   1.000
_cell.angle_alpha   90.00
_cell.angle_beta   90.00
_cell.angle_gamma   90.00
#
_symmetry.space_group_name_H-M   'P 1'
#
loop_
_entity.id
_entity.type
_entity.pdbx_description
1 polymer ?
#
loop_
_entity_poly.entity_id
_entity_poly.type
_entity_poly.pdbx_seq_one_letter_code
_entity_poly.pdbx_strand_id
1 'polypeptide(L)'
;ATGQSYSELLTHYLNPATGISPISSKKEALERHVPDGYVPFYAGKHTVTVPYDDSETGIGRLTGTGRELATYGAWQLRQHQQGQLPSNFSKAPIGKGSSEYGAGLRYKKGSSSTDGSEVTIVAHTGNIWGYTTYLGFNQTTGKGLAMLLNTYGLRDRENTNIANRLEKFTGEALGIEAPANLPTNVPKGDIIIWTQVALIVILLIAIAFTLRTWVRRPAPSRTQRRTIITIASALILGLGTTAAIMIGVPAAIGRMTWKELLISTPDLTLNFWVLAAETTILALIITARQLAWRRKTAAASG
;
A
#
# COMPACT_ATOMS: atom_id res chain seq x y z
N ALA A 1 0.84 4.42 -34.01
CA ALA A 1 -0.35 4.76 -33.45
C ALA A 1 -0.97 6.02 -34.05
N THR A 2 -2.03 6.59 -33.45
CA THR A 2 -2.85 7.66 -34.05
C THR A 2 -2.22 9.06 -34.00
N GLY A 3 -1.19 9.28 -33.19
CA GLY A 3 -0.64 10.62 -32.92
C GLY A 3 -1.49 11.49 -32.01
N GLN A 4 -2.64 10.98 -31.52
CA GLN A 4 -3.55 11.67 -30.62
C GLN A 4 -3.18 11.39 -29.15
N SER A 5 -3.44 12.35 -28.27
CA SER A 5 -3.33 12.14 -26.82
C SER A 5 -4.40 11.17 -26.31
N TYR A 6 -4.19 10.58 -25.15
CA TYR A 6 -5.17 9.68 -24.56
C TYR A 6 -6.49 10.40 -24.23
N SER A 7 -6.43 11.65 -23.81
CA SER A 7 -7.60 12.49 -23.57
C SER A 7 -8.44 12.71 -24.83
N GLU A 8 -7.78 12.99 -25.96
CA GLU A 8 -8.47 13.13 -27.26
C GLU A 8 -9.13 11.81 -27.70
N LEU A 9 -8.47 10.67 -27.48
CA LEU A 9 -9.06 9.36 -27.76
C LEU A 9 -10.28 9.07 -26.89
N LEU A 10 -10.24 9.40 -25.59
CA LEU A 10 -11.40 9.27 -24.71
C LEU A 10 -12.56 10.14 -25.18
N THR A 11 -12.30 11.38 -25.52
CA THR A 11 -13.31 12.30 -26.05
C THR A 11 -13.90 11.81 -27.36
N HIS A 12 -13.07 11.25 -28.23
CA HIS A 12 -13.52 10.78 -29.55
C HIS A 12 -14.31 9.46 -29.50
N TYR A 13 -13.88 8.50 -28.65
CA TYR A 13 -14.48 7.15 -28.65
C TYR A 13 -15.41 6.88 -27.46
N LEU A 14 -15.07 7.35 -26.25
CA LEU A 14 -15.82 7.04 -25.06
C LEU A 14 -17.01 7.98 -24.85
N ASN A 15 -16.81 9.28 -24.99
CA ASN A 15 -17.84 10.27 -24.74
C ASN A 15 -19.08 10.07 -25.64
N PRO A 16 -18.95 9.91 -26.96
CA PRO A 16 -20.12 9.68 -27.83
C PRO A 16 -20.89 8.39 -27.52
N ALA A 17 -20.18 7.36 -27.05
CA ALA A 17 -20.78 6.07 -26.73
C ALA A 17 -21.47 6.03 -25.35
N THR A 18 -21.05 6.87 -24.43
CA THR A 18 -21.45 6.77 -23.00
C THR A 18 -21.95 8.08 -22.41
N GLY A 19 -21.60 9.22 -22.99
CA GLY A 19 -21.86 10.56 -22.41
C GLY A 19 -20.96 10.93 -21.24
N ILE A 20 -19.91 10.14 -20.95
CA ILE A 20 -18.99 10.39 -19.84
C ILE A 20 -17.71 11.06 -20.29
N SER A 21 -17.14 11.92 -19.42
CA SER A 21 -15.88 12.62 -19.65
C SER A 21 -15.02 12.50 -18.40
N PRO A 22 -14.27 11.39 -18.26
CA PRO A 22 -13.42 11.18 -17.09
C PRO A 22 -12.27 12.18 -17.08
N ILE A 23 -11.85 12.58 -15.90
CA ILE A 23 -10.64 13.40 -15.70
C ILE A 23 -9.43 12.60 -16.18
N SER A 24 -8.67 13.15 -17.09
CA SER A 24 -7.53 12.50 -17.73
C SER A 24 -6.22 13.30 -17.65
N SER A 25 -6.22 14.44 -16.92
CA SER A 25 -5.04 15.27 -16.73
C SER A 25 -4.94 15.84 -15.32
N LYS A 26 -3.71 16.13 -14.89
CA LYS A 26 -3.43 16.79 -13.61
C LYS A 26 -4.13 18.13 -13.49
N LYS A 27 -4.13 18.92 -14.57
CA LYS A 27 -4.78 20.23 -14.60
C LYS A 27 -6.27 20.08 -14.29
N GLU A 28 -6.95 19.20 -14.98
CA GLU A 28 -8.38 18.95 -14.80
C GLU A 28 -8.70 18.39 -13.40
N ALA A 29 -7.85 17.50 -12.87
CA ALA A 29 -8.00 16.97 -11.52
C ALA A 29 -7.95 18.07 -10.44
N LEU A 30 -7.07 19.05 -10.60
CA LEU A 30 -6.98 20.21 -9.71
C LEU A 30 -8.21 21.13 -9.85
N GLU A 31 -8.64 21.41 -11.09
CA GLU A 31 -9.80 22.27 -11.38
C GLU A 31 -11.11 21.67 -10.84
N ARG A 32 -11.27 20.37 -10.95
CA ARG A 32 -12.47 19.63 -10.48
C ARG A 32 -12.40 19.20 -9.01
N HIS A 33 -11.39 19.60 -8.27
CA HIS A 33 -11.25 19.35 -6.83
C HIS A 33 -11.46 17.88 -6.44
N VAL A 34 -10.67 16.98 -7.05
CA VAL A 34 -10.71 15.54 -6.69
C VAL A 34 -10.43 15.39 -5.20
N PRO A 35 -11.31 14.72 -4.43
CA PRO A 35 -11.13 14.55 -2.99
C PRO A 35 -9.82 13.85 -2.66
N ASP A 36 -9.19 14.22 -1.54
CA ASP A 36 -8.01 13.55 -1.03
C ASP A 36 -8.28 12.07 -0.74
N GLY A 37 -7.24 11.26 -0.95
CA GLY A 37 -7.24 9.86 -0.55
C GLY A 37 -6.73 9.68 0.88
N TYR A 38 -6.95 8.49 1.43
CA TYR A 38 -6.53 8.13 2.78
C TYR A 38 -5.79 6.80 2.78
N VAL A 39 -4.76 6.71 3.62
CA VAL A 39 -4.08 5.44 3.94
C VAL A 39 -4.17 5.17 5.43
N PRO A 40 -4.11 3.91 5.88
CA PRO A 40 -4.04 3.59 7.31
C PRO A 40 -2.83 4.25 7.96
N PHE A 41 -3.04 4.79 9.18
CA PHE A 41 -2.00 5.41 9.99
C PHE A 41 -2.24 5.09 11.46
N TYR A 42 -1.45 4.20 12.04
CA TYR A 42 -1.69 3.60 13.37
C TYR A 42 -3.14 3.10 13.52
N ALA A 43 -3.89 3.66 14.46
CA ALA A 43 -5.31 3.36 14.66
C ALA A 43 -6.27 4.27 13.86
N GLY A 44 -5.72 5.19 13.05
CA GLY A 44 -6.47 6.17 12.28
C GLY A 44 -6.17 6.14 10.78
N LYS A 45 -6.29 7.30 10.16
CA LYS A 45 -6.03 7.52 8.73
C LYS A 45 -5.12 8.73 8.54
N HIS A 46 -4.30 8.67 7.52
CA HIS A 46 -3.48 9.78 7.04
C HIS A 46 -3.93 10.18 5.64
N THR A 47 -4.14 11.47 5.44
CA THR A 47 -4.49 12.03 4.14
C THR A 47 -3.29 11.96 3.20
N VAL A 48 -3.51 11.48 1.99
CA VAL A 48 -2.48 11.44 0.95
C VAL A 48 -2.97 12.20 -0.27
N THR A 49 -2.13 13.12 -0.74
CA THR A 49 -2.30 13.72 -2.04
C THR A 49 -1.52 12.87 -3.04
N VAL A 50 -2.21 12.08 -3.83
CA VAL A 50 -1.56 11.28 -4.88
C VAL A 50 -1.16 12.22 -6.00
N PRO A 51 0.12 12.30 -6.34
CA PRO A 51 0.55 13.10 -7.48
C PRO A 51 -0.08 12.52 -8.75
N TYR A 52 -0.88 13.33 -9.42
CA TYR A 52 -1.45 12.97 -10.72
C TYR A 52 -0.33 13.02 -11.75
N ASP A 53 -0.15 11.96 -12.49
CA ASP A 53 0.85 11.84 -13.55
C ASP A 53 0.13 11.59 -14.88
N ASP A 54 0.20 12.56 -15.77
CA ASP A 54 -0.47 12.50 -17.08
C ASP A 54 0.06 11.34 -17.94
N SER A 55 1.30 10.90 -17.74
CA SER A 55 1.89 9.77 -18.46
C SER A 55 1.28 8.41 -18.06
N GLU A 56 0.63 8.33 -16.91
CA GLU A 56 0.03 7.10 -16.38
C GLU A 56 -1.48 7.02 -16.62
N THR A 57 -2.12 8.02 -17.25
CA THR A 57 -3.57 8.03 -17.47
C THR A 57 -4.09 6.85 -18.28
N GLY A 58 -3.29 6.35 -19.21
CA GLY A 58 -3.64 5.17 -20.02
C GLY A 58 -3.63 3.84 -19.26
N ILE A 59 -2.99 3.79 -18.10
CA ILE A 59 -2.81 2.55 -17.31
C ILE A 59 -3.53 2.58 -15.96
N GLY A 60 -4.13 3.70 -15.54
CA GLY A 60 -4.85 3.66 -14.28
C GLY A 60 -5.11 4.97 -13.56
N ARG A 61 -4.89 6.12 -14.16
CA ARG A 61 -5.09 7.40 -13.46
C ARG A 61 -6.34 8.18 -13.91
N LEU A 62 -7.27 7.51 -14.59
CA LEU A 62 -8.55 8.13 -14.88
C LEU A 62 -9.34 8.34 -13.59
N THR A 63 -9.93 9.51 -13.46
CA THR A 63 -10.74 9.87 -12.30
C THR A 63 -12.14 10.26 -12.76
N GLY A 64 -13.15 9.89 -12.01
CA GLY A 64 -14.54 10.19 -12.31
C GLY A 64 -15.43 10.00 -11.10
N THR A 65 -16.71 10.19 -11.29
CA THR A 65 -17.74 9.97 -10.28
C THR A 65 -18.21 8.50 -10.28
N GLY A 66 -18.83 8.06 -9.19
CA GLY A 66 -19.47 6.74 -9.15
C GLY A 66 -20.55 6.56 -10.21
N ARG A 67 -21.24 7.65 -10.57
CA ARG A 67 -22.25 7.66 -11.66
C ARG A 67 -21.59 7.41 -13.02
N GLU A 68 -20.49 8.07 -13.31
CA GLU A 68 -19.76 7.87 -14.58
C GLU A 68 -19.22 6.44 -14.68
N LEU A 69 -18.66 5.91 -13.58
CA LEU A 69 -18.20 4.53 -13.54
C LEU A 69 -19.35 3.53 -13.73
N ALA A 70 -20.51 3.76 -13.12
CA ALA A 70 -21.71 2.94 -13.31
C ALA A 70 -22.23 3.02 -14.76
N THR A 71 -22.23 4.21 -15.37
CA THR A 71 -22.62 4.41 -16.77
C THR A 71 -21.71 3.65 -17.72
N TYR A 72 -20.39 3.69 -17.47
CA TYR A 72 -19.41 2.89 -18.20
C TYR A 72 -19.68 1.39 -18.05
N GLY A 73 -19.93 0.92 -16.83
CA GLY A 73 -20.27 -0.49 -16.56
C GLY A 73 -21.54 -0.94 -17.28
N ALA A 74 -22.56 -0.11 -17.28
CA ALA A 74 -23.81 -0.40 -18.00
C ALA A 74 -23.59 -0.44 -19.54
N TRP A 75 -22.72 0.41 -20.06
CA TRP A 75 -22.33 0.33 -21.48
C TRP A 75 -21.57 -0.96 -21.78
N GLN A 76 -20.59 -1.32 -20.97
CA GLN A 76 -19.85 -2.57 -21.10
C GLN A 76 -20.78 -3.81 -21.04
N LEU A 77 -21.72 -3.82 -20.11
CA LEU A 77 -22.71 -4.91 -20.01
C LEU A 77 -23.51 -5.05 -21.32
N ARG A 78 -24.01 -3.94 -21.88
CA ARG A 78 -24.72 -3.96 -23.16
C ARG A 78 -23.86 -4.52 -24.30
N GLN A 79 -22.58 -4.10 -24.38
CA GLN A 79 -21.66 -4.64 -25.40
C GLN A 79 -21.51 -6.16 -25.28
N HIS A 80 -21.41 -6.67 -24.06
CA HIS A 80 -21.33 -8.12 -23.80
C HIS A 80 -22.62 -8.84 -24.16
N GLN A 81 -23.79 -8.31 -23.79
CA GLN A 81 -25.09 -8.92 -24.06
C GLN A 81 -25.45 -8.93 -25.56
N GLN A 82 -25.00 -7.93 -26.29
CA GLN A 82 -25.23 -7.79 -27.72
C GLN A 82 -24.17 -8.46 -28.60
N GLY A 83 -23.15 -9.07 -27.98
CA GLY A 83 -22.03 -9.68 -28.72
C GLY A 83 -21.18 -8.65 -29.48
N GLN A 84 -21.22 -7.38 -29.11
CA GLN A 84 -20.50 -6.26 -29.75
C GLN A 84 -19.07 -6.11 -29.20
N LEU A 85 -18.43 -7.23 -28.90
CA LEU A 85 -17.02 -7.21 -28.53
C LEU A 85 -16.14 -7.14 -29.78
N PRO A 86 -14.91 -6.57 -29.68
CA PRO A 86 -14.00 -6.53 -30.83
C PRO A 86 -13.78 -7.91 -31.45
N SER A 87 -13.68 -8.01 -32.77
CA SER A 87 -13.52 -9.26 -33.49
C SER A 87 -12.25 -10.05 -33.09
N ASN A 88 -11.23 -9.34 -32.61
CA ASN A 88 -9.99 -9.92 -32.09
C ASN A 88 -10.02 -10.09 -30.55
N PHE A 89 -11.20 -9.99 -29.93
CA PHE A 89 -11.35 -10.19 -28.49
C PHE A 89 -11.01 -11.63 -28.12
N SER A 90 -10.06 -11.78 -27.22
CA SER A 90 -9.68 -13.06 -26.64
C SER A 90 -9.55 -12.94 -25.13
N LYS A 91 -9.82 -14.04 -24.45
CA LYS A 91 -9.61 -14.18 -23.02
C LYS A 91 -8.47 -15.15 -22.77
N ALA A 92 -7.61 -14.84 -21.82
CA ALA A 92 -6.54 -15.72 -21.36
C ALA A 92 -6.78 -16.12 -19.90
N PRO A 93 -6.52 -17.38 -19.52
CA PRO A 93 -6.59 -17.81 -18.14
C PRO A 93 -5.65 -16.99 -17.25
N ILE A 94 -6.09 -16.63 -16.03
CA ILE A 94 -5.26 -15.96 -15.03
C ILE A 94 -5.22 -16.77 -13.74
N GLY A 95 -4.00 -16.98 -13.23
CA GLY A 95 -3.78 -17.72 -11.99
C GLY A 95 -4.10 -19.22 -12.13
N LYS A 96 -4.39 -19.85 -10.98
CA LYS A 96 -4.69 -21.28 -10.90
C LYS A 96 -6.19 -21.58 -10.87
N GLY A 97 -7.06 -20.63 -11.12
CA GLY A 97 -8.51 -20.78 -11.01
C GLY A 97 -9.25 -20.72 -12.35
N SER A 98 -10.58 -20.72 -12.28
CA SER A 98 -11.49 -20.59 -13.43
C SER A 98 -11.68 -19.15 -13.92
N SER A 99 -10.75 -18.24 -13.60
CA SER A 99 -10.83 -16.85 -14.02
C SER A 99 -10.07 -16.63 -15.33
N GLU A 100 -10.64 -15.80 -16.19
CA GLU A 100 -10.03 -15.35 -17.43
C GLU A 100 -9.87 -13.85 -17.43
N TYR A 101 -8.99 -13.31 -18.27
CA TYR A 101 -8.77 -11.88 -18.45
C TYR A 101 -8.79 -11.51 -19.94
N GLY A 102 -9.51 -10.48 -20.28
CA GLY A 102 -9.55 -9.97 -21.64
C GLY A 102 -10.16 -8.57 -21.71
N ALA A 103 -9.65 -7.72 -22.58
CA ALA A 103 -10.07 -6.32 -22.75
C ALA A 103 -10.12 -5.51 -21.44
N GLY A 104 -9.15 -5.70 -20.56
CA GLY A 104 -9.08 -4.99 -19.27
C GLY A 104 -10.06 -5.49 -18.20
N LEU A 105 -10.75 -6.61 -18.40
CA LEU A 105 -11.74 -7.14 -17.47
C LEU A 105 -11.42 -8.59 -17.09
N ARG A 106 -11.81 -8.96 -15.88
CA ARG A 106 -11.76 -10.33 -15.37
C ARG A 106 -13.12 -10.97 -15.52
N TYR A 107 -13.12 -12.21 -15.96
CA TYR A 107 -14.30 -13.05 -16.13
C TYR A 107 -14.20 -14.19 -15.13
N LYS A 108 -15.15 -14.29 -14.22
CA LYS A 108 -15.19 -15.33 -13.17
C LYS A 108 -16.56 -15.99 -13.18
N LYS A 109 -16.58 -17.31 -13.19
CA LYS A 109 -17.78 -18.08 -12.96
C LYS A 109 -18.12 -18.11 -11.49
N GLY A 110 -19.41 -18.05 -11.17
CA GLY A 110 -19.95 -18.12 -9.82
C GLY A 110 -21.32 -18.76 -9.82
N SER A 111 -21.91 -18.94 -8.65
CA SER A 111 -23.28 -19.43 -8.48
C SER A 111 -24.22 -18.29 -8.12
N SER A 112 -25.39 -18.25 -8.73
CA SER A 112 -26.46 -17.32 -8.37
C SER A 112 -26.92 -17.57 -6.94
N SER A 113 -27.08 -16.51 -6.14
CA SER A 113 -27.61 -16.58 -4.78
C SER A 113 -29.11 -16.93 -4.72
N THR A 114 -29.82 -16.90 -5.85
CA THR A 114 -31.26 -17.12 -5.91
C THR A 114 -31.60 -18.58 -6.20
N ASP A 115 -30.91 -19.21 -7.14
CA ASP A 115 -31.26 -20.53 -7.66
C ASP A 115 -30.05 -21.46 -7.85
N GLY A 116 -28.86 -21.01 -7.48
CA GLY A 116 -27.63 -21.78 -7.63
C GLY A 116 -27.13 -21.94 -9.06
N SER A 117 -27.79 -21.36 -10.06
CA SER A 117 -27.40 -21.47 -11.46
C SER A 117 -26.03 -20.83 -11.71
N GLU A 118 -25.30 -21.33 -12.72
CA GLU A 118 -24.01 -20.75 -13.11
C GLU A 118 -24.21 -19.35 -13.69
N VAL A 119 -23.47 -18.39 -13.19
CA VAL A 119 -23.43 -17.02 -13.68
C VAL A 119 -22.00 -16.59 -13.99
N THR A 120 -21.85 -15.62 -14.90
CA THR A 120 -20.56 -15.02 -15.23
C THR A 120 -20.50 -13.61 -14.68
N ILE A 121 -19.54 -13.35 -13.79
CA ILE A 121 -19.21 -12.03 -13.30
C ILE A 121 -18.07 -11.46 -14.11
N VAL A 122 -18.29 -10.28 -14.64
CA VAL A 122 -17.26 -9.49 -15.35
C VAL A 122 -16.91 -8.31 -14.49
N ALA A 123 -15.65 -8.17 -14.09
CA ALA A 123 -15.26 -7.15 -13.13
C ALA A 123 -13.80 -6.70 -13.30
N HIS A 124 -13.50 -5.51 -12.80
CA HIS A 124 -12.14 -5.04 -12.57
C HIS A 124 -12.04 -4.22 -11.30
N THR A 125 -10.88 -4.27 -10.67
CA THR A 125 -10.53 -3.43 -9.51
C THR A 125 -9.41 -2.47 -9.89
N GLY A 126 -9.48 -1.24 -9.40
CA GLY A 126 -8.40 -0.27 -9.49
C GLY A 126 -7.89 0.09 -8.10
N ASN A 127 -6.57 0.14 -7.92
CA ASN A 127 -5.96 0.51 -6.65
C ASN A 127 -4.77 1.43 -6.91
N ILE A 128 -4.81 2.61 -6.30
CA ILE A 128 -3.66 3.49 -6.12
C ILE A 128 -3.66 3.94 -4.65
N TRP A 129 -2.53 4.44 -4.17
CA TRP A 129 -2.46 4.91 -2.78
C TRP A 129 -3.55 5.94 -2.49
N GLY A 130 -4.34 5.70 -1.46
CA GLY A 130 -5.47 6.53 -1.09
C GLY A 130 -6.79 6.21 -1.78
N TYR A 131 -6.83 5.33 -2.81
CA TYR A 131 -8.06 5.06 -3.54
C TYR A 131 -8.19 3.61 -3.97
N THR A 132 -9.40 3.08 -3.85
CA THR A 132 -9.80 1.78 -4.39
C THR A 132 -11.05 1.94 -5.22
N THR A 133 -11.10 1.29 -6.37
CA THR A 133 -12.28 1.24 -7.22
C THR A 133 -12.66 -0.19 -7.54
N TYR A 134 -13.94 -0.41 -7.73
CA TYR A 134 -14.49 -1.65 -8.26
C TYR A 134 -15.56 -1.34 -9.28
N LEU A 135 -15.50 -2.01 -10.40
CA LEU A 135 -16.56 -2.08 -11.38
C LEU A 135 -16.84 -3.56 -11.66
N GLY A 136 -18.08 -3.97 -11.56
CA GLY A 136 -18.47 -5.33 -11.90
C GLY A 136 -19.91 -5.44 -12.30
N PHE A 137 -20.23 -6.46 -13.10
CA PHE A 137 -21.60 -6.79 -13.46
C PHE A 137 -21.78 -8.31 -13.64
N ASN A 138 -22.97 -8.75 -13.33
CA ASN A 138 -23.43 -10.11 -13.59
C ASN A 138 -24.02 -10.13 -15.00
N GLN A 139 -23.37 -10.82 -15.91
CA GLN A 139 -23.72 -10.90 -17.32
C GLN A 139 -25.10 -11.50 -17.55
N THR A 140 -25.50 -12.45 -16.70
CA THR A 140 -26.75 -13.21 -16.78
C THR A 140 -27.94 -12.37 -16.27
N THR A 141 -27.79 -11.74 -15.09
CA THR A 141 -28.90 -11.03 -14.44
C THR A 141 -28.98 -9.56 -14.79
N GLY A 142 -27.93 -9.00 -15.37
CA GLY A 142 -27.82 -7.57 -15.67
C GLY A 142 -27.54 -6.68 -14.45
N LYS A 143 -27.39 -7.25 -13.25
CA LYS A 143 -27.02 -6.47 -12.06
C LYS A 143 -25.60 -5.94 -12.19
N GLY A 144 -25.35 -4.67 -11.84
CA GLY A 144 -24.04 -4.04 -11.87
C GLY A 144 -23.74 -3.30 -10.58
N LEU A 145 -22.46 -3.16 -10.27
CA LEU A 145 -21.94 -2.41 -9.13
C LEU A 145 -20.74 -1.56 -9.57
N ALA A 146 -20.81 -0.27 -9.26
CA ALA A 146 -19.68 0.64 -9.33
C ALA A 146 -19.38 1.17 -7.92
N MET A 147 -18.15 1.04 -7.46
CA MET A 147 -17.74 1.46 -6.13
C MET A 147 -16.46 2.27 -6.21
N LEU A 148 -16.45 3.43 -5.56
CA LEU A 148 -15.31 4.30 -5.38
C LEU A 148 -15.08 4.48 -3.88
N LEU A 149 -13.90 4.15 -3.42
CA LEU A 149 -13.46 4.35 -2.04
C LEU A 149 -12.21 5.23 -2.06
N ASN A 150 -12.21 6.29 -1.26
CA ASN A 150 -11.05 7.14 -1.09
C ASN A 150 -10.16 6.66 0.08
N THR A 151 -9.91 5.37 0.12
CA THR A 151 -8.99 4.75 1.07
C THR A 151 -8.31 3.53 0.44
N TYR A 152 -6.98 3.48 0.49
CA TYR A 152 -6.18 2.32 0.14
C TYR A 152 -4.72 2.54 0.51
N GLY A 153 -4.16 1.64 1.32
CA GLY A 153 -2.76 1.59 1.67
C GLY A 153 -2.19 0.18 1.57
N LEU A 154 -0.90 0.03 1.75
CA LEU A 154 -0.26 -1.29 1.72
C LEU A 154 -0.84 -2.21 2.80
N ARG A 155 -1.20 -1.67 3.96
CA ARG A 155 -1.86 -2.42 5.04
C ARG A 155 -3.24 -2.93 4.66
N ASP A 156 -4.01 -2.15 3.90
CA ASP A 156 -5.34 -2.56 3.42
C ASP A 156 -5.23 -3.70 2.41
N ARG A 157 -4.21 -3.69 1.57
CA ARG A 157 -3.94 -4.75 0.60
C ARG A 157 -3.76 -6.12 1.25
N GLU A 158 -3.16 -6.16 2.43
CA GLU A 158 -2.87 -7.39 3.17
C GLU A 158 -3.96 -7.72 4.21
N ASN A 159 -4.94 -6.84 4.40
CA ASN A 159 -6.02 -7.03 5.36
C ASN A 159 -7.14 -7.87 4.75
N THR A 160 -7.09 -9.18 4.98
CA THR A 160 -8.12 -10.11 4.50
C THR A 160 -9.51 -9.80 5.01
N ASN A 161 -9.66 -9.16 6.17
CA ASN A 161 -10.98 -8.78 6.71
C ASN A 161 -11.65 -7.72 5.84
N ILE A 162 -10.88 -6.74 5.32
CA ILE A 162 -11.40 -5.74 4.38
C ILE A 162 -11.73 -6.41 3.05
N ALA A 163 -10.83 -7.23 2.51
CA ALA A 163 -11.06 -7.96 1.27
C ALA A 163 -12.31 -8.86 1.37
N ASN A 164 -12.49 -9.58 2.47
CA ASN A 164 -13.65 -10.44 2.71
C ASN A 164 -14.96 -9.67 2.80
N ARG A 165 -14.97 -8.50 3.47
CA ARG A 165 -16.15 -7.63 3.53
C ARG A 165 -16.52 -7.09 2.16
N LEU A 166 -15.51 -6.69 1.37
CA LEU A 166 -15.73 -6.22 0.00
C LEU A 166 -16.23 -7.35 -0.89
N GLU A 167 -15.68 -8.56 -0.78
CA GLU A 167 -16.11 -9.73 -1.54
C GLU A 167 -17.56 -10.11 -1.20
N LYS A 168 -17.92 -10.12 0.08
CA LYS A 168 -19.30 -10.35 0.52
C LYS A 168 -20.25 -9.28 -0.02
N PHE A 169 -19.92 -8.00 0.15
CA PHE A 169 -20.73 -6.88 -0.34
C PHE A 169 -20.91 -6.92 -1.85
N THR A 170 -19.84 -7.16 -2.61
CA THR A 170 -19.91 -7.26 -4.08
C THR A 170 -20.70 -8.50 -4.51
N GLY A 171 -20.59 -9.61 -3.78
CA GLY A 171 -21.39 -10.81 -4.02
C GLY A 171 -22.88 -10.54 -3.85
N GLU A 172 -23.28 -9.97 -2.72
CA GLU A 172 -24.69 -9.62 -2.43
C GLU A 172 -25.23 -8.65 -3.51
N ALA A 173 -24.48 -7.59 -3.85
CA ALA A 173 -24.90 -6.59 -4.83
C ALA A 173 -25.07 -7.19 -6.25
N LEU A 174 -24.23 -8.14 -6.64
CA LEU A 174 -24.28 -8.79 -7.95
C LEU A 174 -25.16 -10.05 -7.99
N GLY A 175 -25.74 -10.44 -6.86
CA GLY A 175 -26.62 -11.62 -6.75
C GLY A 175 -25.85 -12.93 -6.90
N ILE A 176 -24.63 -13.00 -6.38
CA ILE A 176 -23.85 -14.25 -6.33
C ILE A 176 -23.68 -14.73 -4.90
N GLU A 177 -23.58 -16.03 -4.75
CA GLU A 177 -23.30 -16.65 -3.46
C GLU A 177 -21.90 -16.30 -2.99
N ALA A 178 -21.81 -15.68 -1.80
CA ALA A 178 -20.51 -15.41 -1.20
C ALA A 178 -19.88 -16.71 -0.69
N PRO A 179 -18.54 -16.89 -0.81
CA PRO A 179 -17.88 -18.06 -0.27
C PRO A 179 -18.17 -18.23 1.23
N ALA A 180 -18.62 -19.41 1.64
CA ALA A 180 -18.98 -19.69 3.03
C ALA A 180 -17.80 -19.55 4.00
N ASN A 181 -16.59 -19.82 3.53
CA ASN A 181 -15.36 -19.81 4.31
C ASN A 181 -14.36 -18.81 3.73
N LEU A 182 -14.52 -17.54 4.10
CA LEU A 182 -13.51 -16.53 3.78
C LEU A 182 -12.34 -16.63 4.77
N PRO A 183 -11.08 -16.67 4.30
CA PRO A 183 -9.93 -16.78 5.20
C PRO A 183 -9.84 -15.58 6.13
N THR A 184 -9.79 -15.84 7.45
CA THR A 184 -9.56 -14.80 8.45
C THR A 184 -8.08 -14.81 8.83
N ASN A 185 -7.32 -13.84 8.39
CA ASN A 185 -5.94 -13.67 8.82
C ASN A 185 -5.85 -12.50 9.78
N VAL A 186 -4.98 -12.63 10.79
CA VAL A 186 -4.58 -11.48 11.60
C VAL A 186 -3.86 -10.50 10.68
N PRO A 187 -4.21 -9.20 10.71
CA PRO A 187 -3.56 -8.21 9.86
C PRO A 187 -2.06 -8.15 10.15
N LYS A 188 -1.25 -8.75 9.29
CA LYS A 188 0.22 -8.81 9.47
C LYS A 188 0.83 -7.42 9.59
N GLY A 189 0.31 -6.46 8.84
CA GLY A 189 0.75 -5.07 8.89
C GLY A 189 0.57 -4.45 10.27
N ASP A 190 -0.54 -4.73 10.97
CA ASP A 190 -0.79 -4.23 12.32
C ASP A 190 0.18 -4.83 13.33
N ILE A 191 0.44 -6.14 13.24
CA ILE A 191 1.44 -6.81 14.10
C ILE A 191 2.81 -6.17 13.90
N ILE A 192 3.23 -5.94 12.66
CA ILE A 192 4.54 -5.35 12.36
C ILE A 192 4.64 -3.95 12.97
N ILE A 193 3.63 -3.10 12.81
CA ILE A 193 3.64 -1.73 13.34
C ILE A 193 3.71 -1.72 14.86
N TRP A 194 2.86 -2.48 15.53
CA TRP A 194 2.87 -2.51 16.99
C TRP A 194 4.12 -3.16 17.57
N THR A 195 4.72 -4.13 16.86
CA THR A 195 6.04 -4.68 17.22
C THR A 195 7.12 -3.60 17.10
N GLN A 196 7.11 -2.79 16.04
CA GLN A 196 8.05 -1.68 15.89
C GLN A 196 7.87 -0.64 17.00
N VAL A 197 6.64 -0.26 17.33
CA VAL A 197 6.35 0.67 18.44
C VAL A 197 6.91 0.12 19.76
N ALA A 198 6.72 -1.17 20.04
CA ALA A 198 7.30 -1.81 21.24
C ALA A 198 8.84 -1.76 21.23
N LEU A 199 9.49 -2.03 20.10
CA LEU A 199 10.94 -1.92 19.95
C LEU A 199 11.45 -0.49 20.16
N ILE A 200 10.76 0.51 19.63
CA ILE A 200 11.06 1.93 19.86
C ILE A 200 11.03 2.24 21.36
N VAL A 201 9.99 1.84 22.07
CA VAL A 201 9.88 2.06 23.51
C VAL A 201 11.03 1.36 24.28
N ILE A 202 11.37 0.12 23.92
CA ILE A 202 12.48 -0.61 24.53
C ILE A 202 13.80 0.11 24.30
N LEU A 203 14.07 0.60 23.09
CA LEU A 203 15.28 1.33 22.76
C LEU A 203 15.36 2.68 23.49
N LEU A 204 14.27 3.43 23.60
CA LEU A 204 14.19 4.65 24.41
C LEU A 204 14.53 4.38 25.88
N ILE A 205 13.98 3.31 26.47
CA ILE A 205 14.31 2.89 27.82
C ILE A 205 15.81 2.55 27.95
N ALA A 206 16.36 1.82 26.97
CA ALA A 206 17.78 1.46 26.95
C ALA A 206 18.68 2.71 26.84
N ILE A 207 18.33 3.69 26.02
CA ILE A 207 19.01 4.97 25.91
C ILE A 207 18.96 5.73 27.25
N ALA A 208 17.78 5.88 27.83
CA ALA A 208 17.58 6.56 29.11
C ALA A 208 18.39 5.88 30.26
N PHE A 209 18.34 4.55 30.32
CA PHE A 209 19.12 3.78 31.30
C PHE A 209 20.63 3.95 31.10
N THR A 210 21.11 3.94 29.85
CA THR A 210 22.52 4.13 29.53
C THR A 210 23.01 5.51 29.93
N LEU A 211 22.21 6.56 29.64
CA LEU A 211 22.51 7.94 30.05
C LEU A 211 22.51 8.07 31.58
N ARG A 212 21.49 7.56 32.27
CA ARG A 212 21.42 7.59 33.73
C ARG A 212 22.61 6.90 34.38
N THR A 213 23.04 5.74 33.87
CA THR A 213 24.20 5.04 34.39
C THR A 213 25.51 5.76 34.08
N TRP A 214 25.57 6.48 32.95
CA TRP A 214 26.74 7.31 32.62
C TRP A 214 26.91 8.46 33.62
N VAL A 215 25.82 9.16 33.95
CA VAL A 215 25.87 10.27 34.90
C VAL A 215 26.19 9.79 36.32
N ARG A 216 25.66 8.64 36.76
CA ARG A 216 25.76 8.18 38.17
C ARG A 216 26.95 7.32 38.45
N ARG A 217 27.51 6.62 37.47
CA ARG A 217 28.61 5.67 37.67
C ARG A 217 29.66 5.87 36.59
N PRO A 218 30.95 6.06 37.00
CA PRO A 218 32.03 6.02 36.05
C PRO A 218 32.05 4.66 35.35
N ALA A 219 32.48 4.63 34.09
CA ALA A 219 32.60 3.37 33.36
C ALA A 219 33.59 2.44 34.11
N PRO A 220 33.29 1.14 34.23
CA PRO A 220 34.17 0.21 34.93
C PRO A 220 35.51 0.15 34.22
N SER A 221 36.59 0.03 34.98
CA SER A 221 37.94 -0.13 34.43
C SER A 221 38.01 -1.39 33.58
N ARG A 222 38.09 -1.22 32.27
CA ARG A 222 38.20 -2.30 31.29
C ARG A 222 39.57 -2.26 30.64
N THR A 223 40.10 -3.40 30.30
CA THR A 223 41.32 -3.47 29.47
C THR A 223 41.09 -2.76 28.16
N GLN A 224 42.15 -2.18 27.58
CA GLN A 224 42.10 -1.47 26.28
C GLN A 224 41.39 -2.31 25.19
N ARG A 225 41.68 -3.62 25.11
CA ARG A 225 41.08 -4.55 24.20
C ARG A 225 39.56 -4.64 24.34
N ARG A 226 39.06 -4.76 25.60
CA ARG A 226 37.61 -4.82 25.88
C ARG A 226 36.89 -3.51 25.51
N THR A 227 37.54 -2.38 25.72
CA THR A 227 36.99 -1.07 25.32
C THR A 227 36.86 -0.97 23.81
N ILE A 228 37.89 -1.34 23.05
CA ILE A 228 37.89 -1.34 21.57
C ILE A 228 36.78 -2.28 21.06
N ILE A 229 36.68 -3.48 21.58
CA ILE A 229 35.64 -4.44 21.21
C ILE A 229 34.24 -3.85 21.47
N THR A 230 34.02 -3.23 22.64
CA THR A 230 32.71 -2.63 22.96
C THR A 230 32.34 -1.51 21.98
N ILE A 231 33.28 -0.61 21.66
CA ILE A 231 33.05 0.47 20.69
C ILE A 231 32.79 -0.11 19.32
N ALA A 232 33.63 -1.01 18.82
CA ALA A 232 33.46 -1.62 17.52
C ALA A 232 32.12 -2.37 17.42
N SER A 233 31.76 -3.16 18.40
CA SER A 233 30.48 -3.87 18.43
C SER A 233 29.30 -2.90 18.45
N ALA A 234 29.34 -1.83 19.23
CA ALA A 234 28.27 -0.84 19.27
C ALA A 234 28.08 -0.13 17.92
N LEU A 235 29.20 0.28 17.29
CA LEU A 235 29.16 0.93 15.98
C LEU A 235 28.70 -0.02 14.86
N ILE A 236 29.21 -1.24 14.84
CA ILE A 236 28.81 -2.26 13.85
C ILE A 236 27.31 -2.57 13.98
N LEU A 237 26.83 -2.81 15.18
CA LEU A 237 25.42 -3.11 15.42
C LEU A 237 24.53 -1.90 15.12
N GLY A 238 24.87 -0.71 15.61
CA GLY A 238 24.07 0.49 15.39
C GLY A 238 24.04 0.92 13.93
N LEU A 239 25.21 1.15 13.33
CA LEU A 239 25.30 1.57 11.93
C LEU A 239 24.89 0.48 10.95
N GLY A 240 25.22 -0.79 11.27
CA GLY A 240 24.79 -1.94 10.47
C GLY A 240 23.28 -2.10 10.46
N THR A 241 22.61 -1.96 11.61
CA THR A 241 21.14 -1.98 11.70
C THR A 241 20.55 -0.81 10.92
N THR A 242 21.10 0.39 11.07
CA THR A 242 20.63 1.57 10.31
C THR A 242 20.77 1.35 8.80
N ALA A 243 21.92 0.86 8.34
CA ALA A 243 22.13 0.55 6.93
C ALA A 243 21.16 -0.54 6.43
N ALA A 244 20.97 -1.60 7.22
CA ALA A 244 20.02 -2.67 6.90
C ALA A 244 18.58 -2.14 6.76
N ILE A 245 18.15 -1.23 7.64
CA ILE A 245 16.84 -0.58 7.54
C ILE A 245 16.78 0.29 6.27
N MET A 246 17.73 1.21 6.10
CA MET A 246 17.69 2.22 5.04
C MET A 246 17.78 1.65 3.63
N ILE A 247 18.50 0.54 3.46
CA ILE A 247 18.72 -0.12 2.17
C ILE A 247 17.81 -1.35 2.02
N GLY A 248 17.70 -2.16 3.07
CA GLY A 248 17.01 -3.45 3.02
C GLY A 248 15.51 -3.34 2.98
N VAL A 249 14.91 -2.38 3.71
CA VAL A 249 13.45 -2.23 3.77
C VAL A 249 12.87 -1.88 2.39
N PRO A 250 13.35 -0.85 1.67
CA PRO A 250 12.85 -0.54 0.32
C PRO A 250 13.00 -1.73 -0.65
N ALA A 251 14.11 -2.45 -0.57
CA ALA A 251 14.35 -3.61 -1.40
C ALA A 251 13.40 -4.79 -1.08
N ALA A 252 13.12 -5.03 0.20
CA ALA A 252 12.26 -6.11 0.66
C ALA A 252 10.78 -5.86 0.37
N ILE A 253 10.33 -4.59 0.39
CA ILE A 253 8.93 -4.20 0.14
C ILE A 253 8.74 -3.87 -1.35
N GLY A 254 9.09 -4.81 -2.25
CA GLY A 254 8.79 -4.70 -3.68
C GLY A 254 9.59 -3.64 -4.43
N ARG A 255 10.80 -3.29 -3.95
CA ARG A 255 11.68 -2.25 -4.51
C ARG A 255 11.07 -0.85 -4.53
N MET A 256 10.24 -0.54 -3.56
CA MET A 256 9.65 0.78 -3.38
C MET A 256 10.70 1.76 -2.87
N THR A 257 10.57 3.02 -3.27
CA THR A 257 11.36 4.12 -2.70
C THR A 257 10.83 4.52 -1.33
N TRP A 258 11.66 5.21 -0.51
CA TRP A 258 11.18 5.78 0.75
C TRP A 258 10.03 6.77 0.58
N LYS A 259 9.98 7.49 -0.55
CA LYS A 259 8.87 8.40 -0.88
C LYS A 259 7.57 7.62 -1.09
N GLU A 260 7.61 6.53 -1.82
CA GLU A 260 6.43 5.68 -2.04
C GLU A 260 5.97 4.98 -0.75
N LEU A 261 6.92 4.52 0.07
CA LEU A 261 6.62 3.95 1.39
C LEU A 261 5.97 4.98 2.31
N LEU A 262 6.45 6.23 2.32
CA LEU A 262 5.86 7.31 3.12
C LEU A 262 4.42 7.63 2.68
N ILE A 263 4.12 7.50 1.41
CA ILE A 263 2.77 7.70 0.88
C ILE A 263 1.86 6.50 1.20
N SER A 264 2.36 5.27 1.04
CA SER A 264 1.56 4.05 1.13
C SER A 264 1.40 3.51 2.55
N THR A 265 2.40 3.74 3.41
CA THR A 265 2.48 3.26 4.81
C THR A 265 3.29 4.22 5.66
N PRO A 266 2.77 5.43 5.94
CA PRO A 266 3.53 6.47 6.62
C PRO A 266 3.96 6.06 8.04
N ASP A 267 3.13 5.34 8.79
CA ASP A 267 3.43 4.84 10.12
C ASP A 267 4.60 3.81 10.12
N LEU A 268 4.55 2.84 9.22
CA LEU A 268 5.62 1.86 9.05
C LEU A 268 6.94 2.56 8.70
N THR A 269 6.89 3.52 7.80
CA THR A 269 8.05 4.29 7.34
C THR A 269 8.66 5.13 8.46
N LEU A 270 7.82 5.87 9.19
CA LEU A 270 8.26 6.67 10.33
C LEU A 270 8.88 5.82 11.42
N ASN A 271 8.27 4.68 11.76
CA ASN A 271 8.82 3.75 12.74
C ASN A 271 10.20 3.23 12.33
N PHE A 272 10.42 2.90 11.05
CA PHE A 272 11.75 2.50 10.57
C PHE A 272 12.78 3.61 10.71
N TRP A 273 12.41 4.85 10.41
CA TRP A 273 13.32 5.99 10.56
C TRP A 273 13.65 6.25 12.03
N VAL A 274 12.66 6.16 12.93
CA VAL A 274 12.88 6.30 14.36
C VAL A 274 13.80 5.19 14.87
N LEU A 275 13.57 3.93 14.53
CA LEU A 275 14.42 2.79 14.90
C LEU A 275 15.87 2.95 14.40
N ALA A 276 16.05 3.41 13.17
CA ALA A 276 17.37 3.70 12.61
C ALA A 276 18.09 4.81 13.40
N ALA A 277 17.37 5.89 13.72
CA ALA A 277 17.90 6.98 14.53
C ALA A 277 18.27 6.52 15.96
N GLU A 278 17.39 5.81 16.64
CA GLU A 278 17.60 5.33 18.00
C GLU A 278 18.79 4.37 18.11
N THR A 279 18.92 3.42 17.19
CA THR A 279 20.05 2.48 17.17
C THR A 279 21.37 3.21 16.95
N THR A 280 21.39 4.22 16.07
CA THR A 280 22.56 5.08 15.86
C THR A 280 22.90 5.90 17.12
N ILE A 281 21.90 6.55 17.72
CA ILE A 281 22.07 7.34 18.96
C ILE A 281 22.62 6.48 20.09
N LEU A 282 22.07 5.30 20.30
CA LEU A 282 22.53 4.38 21.34
C LEU A 282 24.00 3.97 21.11
N ALA A 283 24.38 3.65 19.86
CA ALA A 283 25.75 3.33 19.51
C ALA A 283 26.72 4.48 19.79
N LEU A 284 26.31 5.72 19.45
CA LEU A 284 27.11 6.92 19.72
C LEU A 284 27.26 7.21 21.20
N ILE A 285 26.20 7.06 22.00
CA ILE A 285 26.23 7.24 23.45
C ILE A 285 27.21 6.22 24.11
N ILE A 286 27.12 4.94 23.72
CA ILE A 286 28.04 3.91 24.23
C ILE A 286 29.49 4.24 23.86
N THR A 287 29.73 4.65 22.63
CA THR A 287 31.06 5.04 22.12
C THR A 287 31.61 6.24 22.89
N ALA A 288 30.84 7.31 23.02
CA ALA A 288 31.23 8.54 23.70
C ALA A 288 31.55 8.26 25.19
N ARG A 289 30.76 7.44 25.87
CA ARG A 289 31.00 7.01 27.24
C ARG A 289 32.33 6.30 27.40
N GLN A 290 32.68 5.40 26.49
CA GLN A 290 33.95 4.65 26.54
C GLN A 290 35.14 5.58 26.25
N LEU A 291 35.03 6.53 25.36
CA LEU A 291 36.08 7.49 25.02
C LEU A 291 36.32 8.50 26.17
N ALA A 292 35.27 9.04 26.76
CA ALA A 292 35.35 9.97 27.87
C ALA A 292 36.04 9.34 29.11
N TRP A 293 35.78 8.07 29.33
CA TRP A 293 36.43 7.33 30.40
C TRP A 293 37.94 7.16 30.13
N ARG A 294 38.37 6.80 28.91
CA ARG A 294 39.80 6.68 28.56
C ARG A 294 40.60 7.96 28.80
N ARG A 295 40.01 9.13 28.49
CA ARG A 295 40.66 10.43 28.73
C ARG A 295 40.89 10.67 30.21
N LYS A 296 39.95 10.31 31.10
CA LYS A 296 40.08 10.48 32.54
C LYS A 296 41.14 9.56 33.13
N THR A 297 41.25 8.31 32.68
CA THR A 297 42.27 7.38 33.15
C THR A 297 43.68 7.75 32.69
N ALA A 298 43.84 8.24 31.45
CA ALA A 298 45.11 8.74 30.94
C ALA A 298 45.61 9.97 31.72
N ALA A 299 44.72 10.89 32.07
CA ALA A 299 45.04 12.09 32.84
C ALA A 299 45.35 11.81 34.32
N ALA A 300 44.93 10.65 34.88
CA ALA A 300 45.23 10.25 36.26
C ALA A 300 46.50 9.42 36.39
N SER A 301 47.09 9.00 35.28
CA SER A 301 48.34 8.17 35.23
C SER A 301 49.57 8.94 34.75
N GLY A 302 49.48 10.19 34.34
CA GLY A 302 50.55 11.13 34.06
C GLY A 302 50.68 12.20 35.15
#